data_5a87b910c5e72dbd4c7ac11ec4469317
#
_entry.id   5a87b910c5e72dbd4c7ac11ec4469317
#
_cell.length_a   1.000
_cell.length_b   1.000
_cell.length_c   1.000
_cell.angle_alpha   90.00
_cell.angle_beta   90.00
_cell.angle_gamma   90.00
#
_symmetry.space_group_name_H-M   'P 1'
#
loop_
_entity.id
_entity.type
_entity.pdbx_description
1 polymer ?
#
loop_
_entity_poly.entity_id
_entity_poly.type
_entity_poly.pdbx_seq_one_letter_code
_entity_poly.pdbx_strand_id
1 'polypeptide(L)'
;MQAVTTIGLDIAKSVFQVHGVDAEGNVIIRRKLKRRYVAAFFQKLPPCLVGIEACASSHHWSRELHALGHTVRLMPPAYVKPHVKRHKNDAADAEAICEAVTRANMRFVETKTPEQQSCLMLHRTRHLFIRQQTAVINAIRAHLAEFGIVAPVGRNGVEALLDVVADSSDKRVPEIARACLVALGAHLRVLKTRILEFDRLIMAWHRSNETSKRLDEIPGVGPALATALVASVGDPRAFRSGRDFSAWIGLVPRQNSSGARKSSAASANEAIGIYVACSRPGPWQ
;
A
#
# COMPACT_ATOMS: atom_id res chain seq x y z
N MET A 1 18.32 36.98 -10.00
CA MET A 1 18.11 35.56 -10.29
C MET A 1 16.69 35.24 -9.86
N GLN A 2 15.85 34.76 -10.76
CA GLN A 2 14.51 34.27 -10.39
C GLN A 2 14.67 33.08 -9.47
N ALA A 3 14.05 33.14 -8.27
CA ALA A 3 14.13 32.06 -7.28
C ALA A 3 13.07 31.00 -7.61
N VAL A 4 13.44 29.71 -7.52
CA VAL A 4 12.47 28.64 -7.65
C VAL A 4 11.49 28.66 -6.47
N THR A 5 10.21 28.63 -6.77
CA THR A 5 9.13 28.63 -5.76
C THR A 5 8.42 27.29 -5.67
N THR A 6 8.30 26.58 -6.79
CA THR A 6 7.59 25.29 -6.86
C THR A 6 8.38 24.29 -7.67
N ILE A 7 8.45 23.07 -7.17
CA ILE A 7 9.11 21.92 -7.82
C ILE A 7 8.15 20.74 -7.90
N GLY A 8 8.03 20.14 -9.08
CA GLY A 8 7.52 18.78 -9.25
C GLY A 8 8.67 17.79 -9.26
N LEU A 9 8.61 16.81 -8.39
CA LEU A 9 9.60 15.74 -8.26
C LEU A 9 8.97 14.40 -8.59
N ASP A 10 9.33 13.84 -9.75
CA ASP A 10 8.98 12.47 -10.08
C ASP A 10 10.09 11.52 -9.60
N ILE A 11 9.68 10.48 -8.87
CA ILE A 11 10.55 9.55 -8.16
C ILE A 11 10.57 8.21 -8.86
N ALA A 12 11.69 7.87 -9.47
CA ALA A 12 11.94 6.54 -9.98
C ALA A 12 12.99 5.78 -9.13
N LYS A 13 13.25 4.53 -9.47
CA LYS A 13 14.16 3.66 -8.70
C LYS A 13 15.58 4.22 -8.58
N SER A 14 16.13 4.73 -9.66
CA SER A 14 17.54 5.17 -9.73
C SER A 14 17.71 6.63 -10.12
N VAL A 15 16.74 7.18 -10.81
CA VAL A 15 16.80 8.53 -11.40
C VAL A 15 15.52 9.27 -11.12
N PHE A 16 15.64 10.54 -10.78
CA PHE A 16 14.54 11.45 -10.46
C PHE A 16 14.46 12.54 -11.52
N GLN A 17 13.25 12.94 -11.86
CA GLN A 17 13.02 14.11 -12.71
C GLN A 17 12.58 15.29 -11.85
N VAL A 18 13.19 16.43 -12.12
CA VAL A 18 12.91 17.68 -11.43
C VAL A 18 12.40 18.69 -12.45
N HIS A 19 11.24 19.24 -12.18
CA HIS A 19 10.64 20.34 -12.92
C HIS A 19 10.37 21.48 -11.93
N GLY A 20 11.05 22.62 -12.09
CA GLY A 20 10.93 23.74 -11.16
C GLY A 20 10.54 25.02 -11.87
N VAL A 21 9.64 25.78 -11.25
CA VAL A 21 9.13 27.06 -11.75
C VAL A 21 9.34 28.17 -10.74
N ASP A 22 9.37 29.41 -11.23
CA ASP A 22 9.36 30.63 -10.42
C ASP A 22 7.93 31.02 -9.98
N ALA A 23 7.76 32.20 -9.40
CA ALA A 23 6.47 32.71 -8.93
C ALA A 23 5.49 33.01 -10.08
N GLU A 24 6.00 33.34 -11.24
CA GLU A 24 5.25 33.64 -12.46
C GLU A 24 4.89 32.38 -13.26
N GLY A 25 5.41 31.21 -12.85
CA GLY A 25 5.20 29.92 -13.53
C GLY A 25 6.18 29.63 -14.66
N ASN A 26 7.22 30.46 -14.84
CA ASN A 26 8.25 30.22 -15.83
C ASN A 26 9.16 29.07 -15.39
N VAL A 27 9.48 28.21 -16.34
CA VAL A 27 10.33 27.04 -16.07
C VAL A 27 11.79 27.48 -15.95
N ILE A 28 12.37 27.28 -14.76
CA ILE A 28 13.77 27.60 -14.48
C ILE A 28 14.64 26.36 -14.21
N ILE A 29 14.01 25.23 -13.88
CA ILE A 29 14.70 23.96 -13.65
C ILE A 29 14.02 22.85 -14.44
N ARG A 30 14.75 22.19 -15.35
CA ARG A 30 14.43 20.89 -15.91
C ARG A 30 15.65 20.02 -15.80
N ARG A 31 15.64 19.06 -14.87
CA ARG A 31 16.84 18.30 -14.57
C ARG A 31 16.55 16.85 -14.23
N LYS A 32 17.43 15.97 -14.72
CA LYS A 32 17.49 14.56 -14.38
C LYS A 32 18.56 14.35 -13.31
N LEU A 33 18.21 13.77 -12.17
CA LEU A 33 19.11 13.55 -11.04
C LEU A 33 19.25 12.07 -10.74
N LYS A 34 20.48 11.58 -10.57
CA LYS A 34 20.69 10.28 -9.95
C LYS A 34 20.31 10.36 -8.48
N ARG A 35 19.67 9.31 -7.94
CA ARG A 35 19.16 9.23 -6.56
C ARG A 35 20.13 9.79 -5.51
N ARG A 36 21.41 9.45 -5.62
CA ARG A 36 22.45 9.89 -4.65
C ARG A 36 22.70 11.40 -4.61
N TYR A 37 22.27 12.16 -5.60
CA TYR A 37 22.48 13.59 -5.68
C TYR A 37 21.25 14.43 -5.30
N VAL A 38 20.11 13.80 -5.03
CA VAL A 38 18.83 14.49 -4.77
C VAL A 38 18.93 15.36 -3.53
N ALA A 39 19.36 14.83 -2.38
CA ALA A 39 19.50 15.61 -1.14
C ALA A 39 20.45 16.79 -1.30
N ALA A 40 21.64 16.58 -1.89
CA ALA A 40 22.63 17.63 -2.13
C ALA A 40 22.14 18.71 -3.13
N PHE A 41 21.24 18.35 -4.04
CA PHE A 41 20.61 19.31 -4.95
C PHE A 41 19.63 20.20 -4.20
N PHE A 42 18.70 19.61 -3.42
CA PHE A 42 17.72 20.38 -2.65
C PHE A 42 18.35 21.22 -1.54
N GLN A 43 19.42 20.76 -0.91
CA GLN A 43 20.16 21.52 0.10
C GLN A 43 20.71 22.86 -0.40
N LYS A 44 20.93 23.00 -1.73
CA LYS A 44 21.42 24.23 -2.36
C LYS A 44 20.31 25.19 -2.78
N LEU A 45 19.06 24.76 -2.70
CA LEU A 45 17.92 25.58 -3.08
C LEU A 45 17.34 26.32 -1.88
N PRO A 46 16.78 27.52 -2.07
CA PRO A 46 15.98 28.14 -1.03
C PRO A 46 14.75 27.27 -0.71
N PRO A 47 14.16 27.41 0.50
CA PRO A 47 12.92 26.76 0.84
C PRO A 47 11.85 26.99 -0.24
N CYS A 48 11.27 25.92 -0.77
CA CYS A 48 10.27 25.97 -1.82
C CYS A 48 9.20 24.90 -1.63
N LEU A 49 8.10 25.01 -2.37
CA LEU A 49 7.06 23.98 -2.42
C LEU A 49 7.51 22.82 -3.31
N VAL A 50 7.48 21.60 -2.78
CA VAL A 50 7.83 20.38 -3.54
C VAL A 50 6.63 19.44 -3.61
N GLY A 51 6.11 19.25 -4.81
CA GLY A 51 5.11 18.21 -5.10
C GLY A 51 5.78 16.87 -5.38
N ILE A 52 5.20 15.80 -4.84
CA ILE A 52 5.64 14.41 -5.10
C ILE A 52 4.41 13.54 -5.30
N GLU A 53 4.42 12.67 -6.31
CA GLU A 53 3.40 11.64 -6.44
C GLU A 53 3.60 10.55 -5.36
N ALA A 54 2.51 10.16 -4.68
CA ALA A 54 2.55 9.16 -3.62
C ALA A 54 2.89 7.78 -4.19
N CYS A 55 4.11 7.33 -3.96
CA CYS A 55 4.67 6.06 -4.40
C CYS A 55 5.42 5.35 -3.26
N ALA A 56 6.07 4.23 -3.54
CA ALA A 56 6.71 3.39 -2.52
C ALA A 56 7.78 4.11 -1.67
N SER A 57 8.49 5.11 -2.22
CA SER A 57 9.54 5.85 -1.48
C SER A 57 9.19 7.32 -1.21
N SER A 58 7.99 7.76 -1.56
CA SER A 58 7.58 9.17 -1.43
C SER A 58 7.61 9.68 0.01
N HIS A 59 7.17 8.89 0.98
CA HIS A 59 7.20 9.27 2.39
C HIS A 59 8.62 9.44 2.94
N HIS A 60 9.58 8.62 2.50
CA HIS A 60 10.99 8.81 2.84
C HIS A 60 11.49 10.15 2.30
N TRP A 61 11.34 10.39 1.00
CA TRP A 61 11.79 11.63 0.38
C TRP A 61 11.08 12.86 0.92
N SER A 62 9.80 12.73 1.26
CA SER A 62 9.07 13.81 1.92
C SER A 62 9.72 14.19 3.25
N ARG A 63 10.07 13.22 4.10
CA ARG A 63 10.76 13.50 5.37
C ARG A 63 12.14 14.11 5.17
N GLU A 64 12.94 13.59 4.23
CA GLU A 64 14.26 14.13 3.92
C GLU A 64 14.18 15.59 3.45
N LEU A 65 13.25 15.91 2.56
CA LEU A 65 13.12 17.27 2.04
C LEU A 65 12.50 18.23 3.05
N HIS A 66 11.59 17.77 3.91
CA HIS A 66 11.14 18.56 5.06
C HIS A 66 12.27 18.89 6.02
N ALA A 67 13.18 17.95 6.30
CA ALA A 67 14.35 18.17 7.13
C ALA A 67 15.33 19.21 6.53
N LEU A 68 15.31 19.40 5.21
CA LEU A 68 16.06 20.44 4.50
C LEU A 68 15.33 21.80 4.46
N GLY A 69 14.14 21.91 5.07
CA GLY A 69 13.36 23.16 5.16
C GLY A 69 12.36 23.38 4.02
N HIS A 70 12.18 22.43 3.11
CA HIS A 70 11.18 22.56 2.04
C HIS A 70 9.77 22.21 2.52
N THR A 71 8.76 22.82 1.93
CA THR A 71 7.36 22.43 2.10
C THR A 71 7.02 21.32 1.12
N VAL A 72 6.82 20.09 1.60
CA VAL A 72 6.55 18.94 0.72
C VAL A 72 5.09 18.53 0.79
N ARG A 73 4.50 18.25 -0.37
CA ARG A 73 3.13 17.76 -0.49
C ARG A 73 3.08 16.50 -1.34
N LEU A 74 2.55 15.43 -0.76
CA LEU A 74 2.33 14.17 -1.45
C LEU A 74 0.95 14.16 -2.09
N MET A 75 0.85 13.73 -3.36
CA MET A 75 -0.42 13.68 -4.10
C MET A 75 -0.74 12.27 -4.54
N PRO A 76 -2.00 11.82 -4.43
CA PRO A 76 -2.41 10.53 -4.98
C PRO A 76 -2.22 10.52 -6.51
N PRO A 77 -1.73 9.41 -7.11
CA PRO A 77 -1.52 9.29 -8.56
C PRO A 77 -2.76 9.62 -9.40
N ALA A 78 -3.95 9.27 -8.91
CA ALA A 78 -5.21 9.55 -9.59
C ALA A 78 -5.49 11.05 -9.79
N TYR A 79 -4.95 11.90 -8.92
CA TYR A 79 -5.12 13.35 -9.02
C TYR A 79 -4.01 14.04 -9.84
N VAL A 80 -2.86 13.39 -10.00
CA VAL A 80 -1.76 13.88 -10.87
C VAL A 80 -2.02 13.54 -12.34
N LYS A 81 -2.54 12.34 -12.59
CA LYS A 81 -2.77 11.81 -13.94
C LYS A 81 -3.52 12.77 -14.92
N PRO A 82 -4.57 13.52 -14.50
CA PRO A 82 -5.24 14.46 -15.39
C PRO A 82 -4.38 15.61 -15.89
N HIS A 83 -3.27 15.93 -15.23
CA HIS A 83 -2.34 16.99 -15.58
C HIS A 83 -1.22 16.52 -16.52
N VAL A 84 -1.11 15.21 -16.77
CA VAL A 84 -0.12 14.67 -17.73
C VAL A 84 -0.54 15.01 -19.15
N LYS A 85 0.28 15.82 -19.84
CA LYS A 85 0.12 16.15 -21.25
C LYS A 85 0.41 14.93 -22.14
N ARG A 86 0.09 15.05 -23.44
CA ARG A 86 0.30 13.98 -24.43
C ARG A 86 1.73 13.41 -24.38
N HIS A 87 1.85 12.08 -24.54
CA HIS A 87 3.06 11.28 -24.46
C HIS A 87 3.62 11.12 -23.04
N LYS A 88 3.54 9.88 -22.55
CA LYS A 88 4.10 9.50 -21.25
C LYS A 88 5.62 9.51 -21.31
N ASN A 89 6.23 10.44 -20.58
CA ASN A 89 7.66 10.45 -20.30
C ASN A 89 7.90 11.06 -18.92
N ASP A 90 8.95 10.65 -18.26
CA ASP A 90 9.27 11.05 -16.88
C ASP A 90 9.38 12.59 -16.70
N ALA A 91 9.76 13.33 -17.73
CA ALA A 91 9.84 14.80 -17.67
C ALA A 91 8.44 15.44 -17.69
N ALA A 92 7.49 14.87 -18.45
CA ALA A 92 6.09 15.29 -18.45
C ALA A 92 5.39 14.94 -17.15
N ASP A 93 5.76 13.82 -16.50
CA ASP A 93 5.24 13.44 -15.19
C ASP A 93 5.70 14.42 -14.10
N ALA A 94 6.98 14.85 -14.11
CA ALA A 94 7.47 15.88 -13.19
C ALA A 94 6.81 17.26 -13.43
N GLU A 95 6.53 17.64 -14.69
CA GLU A 95 5.78 18.85 -15.02
C GLU A 95 4.35 18.77 -14.50
N ALA A 96 3.65 17.65 -14.72
CA ALA A 96 2.30 17.41 -14.21
C ALA A 96 2.21 17.48 -12.68
N ILE A 97 3.20 16.92 -11.98
CA ILE A 97 3.31 17.00 -10.52
C ILE A 97 3.48 18.46 -10.07
N CYS A 98 4.34 19.24 -10.77
CA CYS A 98 4.57 20.66 -10.49
C CYS A 98 3.31 21.49 -10.66
N GLU A 99 2.54 21.23 -11.71
CA GLU A 99 1.25 21.89 -11.94
C GLU A 99 0.19 21.47 -10.91
N ALA A 100 0.07 20.17 -10.64
CA ALA A 100 -0.93 19.62 -9.75
C ALA A 100 -0.79 20.14 -8.31
N VAL A 101 0.43 20.28 -7.78
CA VAL A 101 0.69 20.66 -6.39
C VAL A 101 0.19 22.05 -6.02
N THR A 102 0.02 22.94 -7.01
CA THR A 102 -0.44 24.34 -6.83
C THR A 102 -1.97 24.46 -6.86
N ARG A 103 -2.70 23.42 -7.22
CA ARG A 103 -4.16 23.49 -7.37
C ARG A 103 -4.88 23.56 -6.04
N ALA A 104 -5.81 24.51 -5.90
CA ALA A 104 -6.53 24.79 -4.66
C ALA A 104 -7.40 23.63 -4.17
N ASN A 105 -7.93 22.81 -5.08
CA ASN A 105 -8.78 21.67 -4.78
C ASN A 105 -8.02 20.33 -4.68
N MET A 106 -6.69 20.38 -4.68
CA MET A 106 -5.86 19.17 -4.56
C MET A 106 -6.00 18.55 -3.17
N ARG A 107 -6.16 17.22 -3.14
CA ARG A 107 -6.10 16.45 -1.89
C ARG A 107 -4.70 15.89 -1.72
N PHE A 108 -4.13 16.14 -0.56
CA PHE A 108 -2.77 15.69 -0.23
C PHE A 108 -2.80 14.48 0.68
N VAL A 109 -1.75 13.67 0.58
CA VAL A 109 -1.48 12.55 1.47
C VAL A 109 -0.50 13.01 2.54
N GLU A 110 -0.86 12.84 3.80
CA GLU A 110 0.01 13.16 4.91
C GLU A 110 1.28 12.31 4.90
N THR A 111 2.42 12.95 5.22
CA THR A 111 3.70 12.26 5.31
C THR A 111 3.73 11.35 6.53
N LYS A 112 3.84 10.05 6.29
CA LYS A 112 3.88 9.06 7.37
C LYS A 112 5.24 9.04 8.07
N THR A 113 5.20 8.87 9.39
CA THR A 113 6.40 8.67 10.20
C THR A 113 7.03 7.29 9.94
N PRO A 114 8.32 7.07 10.32
CA PRO A 114 8.93 5.76 10.27
C PRO A 114 8.14 4.69 11.06
N GLU A 115 7.58 5.05 12.21
CA GLU A 115 6.78 4.18 13.07
C GLU A 115 5.48 3.76 12.38
N GLN A 116 4.77 4.71 11.75
CA GLN A 116 3.57 4.42 10.95
C GLN A 116 3.90 3.49 9.77
N GLN A 117 5.01 3.74 9.07
CA GLN A 117 5.46 2.88 7.97
C GLN A 117 5.84 1.48 8.46
N SER A 118 6.46 1.37 9.63
CA SER A 118 6.81 0.07 10.25
C SER A 118 5.55 -0.72 10.62
N CYS A 119 4.55 -0.06 11.22
CA CYS A 119 3.27 -0.69 11.51
C CYS A 119 2.54 -1.17 10.24
N LEU A 120 2.52 -0.34 9.18
CA LEU A 120 1.97 -0.75 7.89
C LEU A 120 2.74 -1.94 7.29
N MET A 121 4.05 -2.03 7.52
CA MET A 121 4.85 -3.17 7.08
C MET A 121 4.44 -4.46 7.80
N LEU A 122 4.13 -4.42 9.10
CA LEU A 122 3.59 -5.59 9.83
C LEU A 122 2.33 -6.13 9.15
N HIS A 123 1.36 -5.24 8.86
CA HIS A 123 0.11 -5.63 8.20
C HIS A 123 0.33 -6.19 6.80
N ARG A 124 1.19 -5.55 5.99
CA ARG A 124 1.50 -5.99 4.62
C ARG A 124 2.18 -7.34 4.60
N THR A 125 3.13 -7.56 5.50
CA THR A 125 3.87 -8.83 5.60
C THR A 125 2.94 -9.95 6.07
N ARG A 126 2.14 -9.70 7.11
CA ARG A 126 1.12 -10.65 7.57
C ARG A 126 0.15 -11.04 6.43
N HIS A 127 -0.35 -10.05 5.70
CA HIS A 127 -1.24 -10.29 4.57
C HIS A 127 -0.57 -11.09 3.44
N LEU A 128 0.71 -10.84 3.17
CA LEU A 128 1.49 -11.64 2.21
C LEU A 128 1.53 -13.10 2.64
N PHE A 129 1.82 -13.39 3.90
CA PHE A 129 1.85 -14.78 4.41
C PHE A 129 0.48 -15.45 4.35
N ILE A 130 -0.61 -14.74 4.64
CA ILE A 130 -1.97 -15.27 4.48
C ILE A 130 -2.27 -15.63 3.02
N ARG A 131 -1.88 -14.80 2.06
CA ARG A 131 -2.05 -15.11 0.63
C ARG A 131 -1.22 -16.32 0.20
N GLN A 132 0.04 -16.41 0.67
CA GLN A 132 0.89 -17.57 0.42
C GLN A 132 0.30 -18.83 1.04
N GLN A 133 -0.20 -18.75 2.28
CA GLN A 133 -0.89 -19.86 2.94
C GLN A 133 -2.07 -20.37 2.11
N THR A 134 -2.93 -19.47 1.63
CA THR A 134 -4.07 -19.83 0.77
C THR A 134 -3.60 -20.48 -0.54
N ALA A 135 -2.56 -19.93 -1.17
CA ALA A 135 -2.00 -20.48 -2.41
C ALA A 135 -1.44 -21.91 -2.20
N VAL A 136 -0.71 -22.13 -1.11
CA VAL A 136 -0.14 -23.45 -0.77
C VAL A 136 -1.27 -24.47 -0.46
N ILE A 137 -2.30 -24.07 0.29
CA ILE A 137 -3.46 -24.91 0.58
C ILE A 137 -4.16 -25.32 -0.73
N ASN A 138 -4.38 -24.39 -1.63
CA ASN A 138 -5.02 -24.67 -2.91
C ASN A 138 -4.15 -25.59 -3.79
N ALA A 139 -2.83 -25.41 -3.79
CA ALA A 139 -1.91 -26.29 -4.48
C ALA A 139 -1.96 -27.74 -3.94
N ILE A 140 -1.90 -27.90 -2.61
CA ILE A 140 -2.02 -29.24 -1.98
C ILE A 140 -3.35 -29.90 -2.38
N ARG A 141 -4.47 -29.17 -2.31
CA ARG A 141 -5.80 -29.67 -2.71
C ARG A 141 -5.86 -30.09 -4.18
N ALA A 142 -5.34 -29.23 -5.06
CA ALA A 142 -5.35 -29.50 -6.51
C ALA A 142 -4.50 -30.74 -6.84
N HIS A 143 -3.28 -30.82 -6.30
CA HIS A 143 -2.41 -31.97 -6.58
C HIS A 143 -2.96 -33.30 -6.05
N LEU A 144 -3.58 -33.30 -4.86
CA LEU A 144 -4.18 -34.54 -4.32
C LEU A 144 -5.46 -34.92 -5.02
N ALA A 145 -6.22 -33.98 -5.57
CA ALA A 145 -7.41 -34.26 -6.38
C ALA A 145 -7.07 -35.01 -7.65
N GLU A 146 -5.90 -34.82 -8.26
CA GLU A 146 -5.42 -35.61 -9.42
C GLU A 146 -5.24 -37.08 -9.09
N PHE A 147 -5.10 -37.45 -7.82
CA PHE A 147 -5.03 -38.83 -7.32
C PHE A 147 -6.36 -39.29 -6.70
N GLY A 148 -7.46 -38.55 -6.94
CA GLY A 148 -8.79 -38.89 -6.39
C GLY A 148 -8.92 -38.63 -4.88
N ILE A 149 -7.99 -37.90 -4.27
CA ILE A 149 -7.97 -37.61 -2.84
C ILE A 149 -8.49 -36.19 -2.61
N VAL A 150 -9.71 -36.10 -2.07
CA VAL A 150 -10.40 -34.83 -1.79
C VAL A 150 -10.78 -34.74 -0.32
N ALA A 151 -10.86 -33.54 0.22
CA ALA A 151 -11.29 -33.30 1.59
C ALA A 151 -12.18 -32.02 1.66
N PRO A 152 -13.05 -31.92 2.69
CA PRO A 152 -13.90 -30.76 2.89
C PRO A 152 -13.12 -29.44 2.94
N VAL A 153 -13.80 -28.34 2.60
CA VAL A 153 -13.21 -26.99 2.71
C VAL A 153 -12.97 -26.67 4.19
N GLY A 154 -11.94 -25.89 4.45
CA GLY A 154 -11.58 -25.43 5.79
C GLY A 154 -10.34 -26.11 6.36
N ARG A 155 -10.04 -25.76 7.62
CA ARG A 155 -8.80 -26.16 8.31
C ARG A 155 -8.69 -27.67 8.48
N ASN A 156 -9.75 -28.30 8.95
CA ASN A 156 -9.75 -29.75 9.23
C ASN A 156 -9.51 -30.57 7.95
N GLY A 157 -10.07 -30.13 6.80
CA GLY A 157 -9.84 -30.81 5.54
C GLY A 157 -8.39 -30.74 5.06
N VAL A 158 -7.68 -29.66 5.35
CA VAL A 158 -6.24 -29.54 5.02
C VAL A 158 -5.39 -30.46 5.90
N GLU A 159 -5.69 -30.56 7.18
CA GLU A 159 -4.99 -31.49 8.09
C GLU A 159 -5.20 -32.95 7.65
N ALA A 160 -6.44 -33.35 7.33
CA ALA A 160 -6.73 -34.69 6.80
C ALA A 160 -5.96 -35.01 5.50
N LEU A 161 -5.79 -34.03 4.61
CA LEU A 161 -4.97 -34.19 3.39
C LEU A 161 -3.48 -34.37 3.73
N LEU A 162 -2.97 -33.65 4.72
CA LEU A 162 -1.58 -33.78 5.17
C LEU A 162 -1.32 -35.10 5.89
N ASP A 163 -2.32 -35.68 6.58
CA ASP A 163 -2.24 -37.01 7.18
C ASP A 163 -2.10 -38.09 6.11
N VAL A 164 -2.87 -37.99 5.01
CA VAL A 164 -2.71 -38.90 3.85
C VAL A 164 -1.33 -38.78 3.21
N VAL A 165 -0.78 -37.56 3.11
CA VAL A 165 0.58 -37.33 2.58
C VAL A 165 1.65 -37.92 3.53
N ALA A 166 1.44 -37.90 4.83
CA ALA A 166 2.35 -38.44 5.83
C ALA A 166 2.34 -39.98 5.88
N ASP A 167 1.22 -40.62 5.51
CA ASP A 167 1.10 -42.07 5.46
C ASP A 167 1.85 -42.64 4.25
N SER A 168 3.03 -43.23 4.48
CA SER A 168 3.85 -43.86 3.43
C SER A 168 3.23 -45.17 2.91
N SER A 169 2.27 -45.75 3.60
CA SER A 169 1.57 -46.98 3.19
C SER A 169 0.46 -46.71 2.16
N ASP A 170 -0.03 -45.50 2.06
CA ASP A 170 -1.06 -45.11 1.11
C ASP A 170 -0.49 -45.08 -0.33
N LYS A 171 -0.82 -46.08 -1.12
CA LYS A 171 -0.32 -46.27 -2.50
C LYS A 171 -0.96 -45.33 -3.53
N ARG A 172 -1.99 -44.57 -3.18
CA ARG A 172 -2.64 -43.63 -4.09
C ARG A 172 -1.73 -42.46 -4.46
N VAL A 173 -0.80 -42.09 -3.58
CA VAL A 173 0.12 -40.97 -3.82
C VAL A 173 1.47 -41.52 -4.27
N PRO A 174 1.90 -41.31 -5.52
CA PRO A 174 3.20 -41.71 -6.02
C PRO A 174 4.35 -41.05 -5.23
N GLU A 175 5.51 -41.67 -5.16
CA GLU A 175 6.65 -41.23 -4.35
C GLU A 175 7.10 -39.80 -4.67
N ILE A 176 7.22 -39.47 -5.95
CA ILE A 176 7.60 -38.10 -6.39
C ILE A 176 6.55 -37.07 -5.97
N ALA A 177 5.27 -37.38 -6.15
CA ALA A 177 4.18 -36.50 -5.73
C ALA A 177 4.17 -36.31 -4.22
N ARG A 178 4.42 -37.39 -3.47
CA ARG A 178 4.53 -37.36 -2.00
C ARG A 178 5.67 -36.43 -1.55
N ALA A 179 6.85 -36.52 -2.17
CA ALA A 179 7.97 -35.64 -1.86
C ALA A 179 7.63 -34.15 -2.06
N CYS A 180 6.94 -33.81 -3.16
CA CYS A 180 6.45 -32.44 -3.41
C CYS A 180 5.43 -32.00 -2.35
N LEU A 181 4.48 -32.85 -2.02
CA LEU A 181 3.41 -32.54 -1.06
C LEU A 181 3.95 -32.40 0.37
N VAL A 182 4.95 -33.22 0.76
CA VAL A 182 5.66 -33.08 2.04
C VAL A 182 6.34 -31.70 2.15
N ALA A 183 7.00 -31.26 1.07
CA ALA A 183 7.63 -29.93 1.03
C ALA A 183 6.60 -28.80 1.17
N LEU A 184 5.46 -28.89 0.46
CA LEU A 184 4.35 -27.94 0.58
C LEU A 184 3.75 -27.94 1.99
N GLY A 185 3.57 -29.10 2.61
CA GLY A 185 3.08 -29.25 3.99
C GLY A 185 4.05 -28.64 5.01
N ALA A 186 5.35 -28.81 4.84
CA ALA A 186 6.37 -28.18 5.68
C ALA A 186 6.32 -26.66 5.53
N HIS A 187 6.24 -26.14 4.31
CA HIS A 187 6.10 -24.70 4.07
C HIS A 187 4.82 -24.12 4.68
N LEU A 188 3.69 -24.83 4.58
CA LEU A 188 2.43 -24.43 5.20
C LEU A 188 2.56 -24.27 6.72
N ARG A 189 3.26 -25.19 7.41
CA ARG A 189 3.52 -25.09 8.85
C ARG A 189 4.33 -23.85 9.20
N VAL A 190 5.38 -23.55 8.43
CA VAL A 190 6.17 -22.31 8.60
C VAL A 190 5.31 -21.07 8.44
N LEU A 191 4.46 -21.01 7.40
CA LEU A 191 3.56 -19.88 7.18
C LEU A 191 2.58 -19.68 8.33
N LYS A 192 1.99 -20.76 8.88
CA LYS A 192 1.11 -20.70 10.07
C LYS A 192 1.83 -20.06 11.26
N THR A 193 3.05 -20.50 11.54
CA THR A 193 3.88 -19.94 12.63
C THR A 193 4.17 -18.46 12.42
N ARG A 194 4.58 -18.07 11.20
CA ARG A 194 4.86 -16.67 10.87
C ARG A 194 3.64 -15.78 11.01
N ILE A 195 2.47 -16.21 10.56
CA ILE A 195 1.24 -15.43 10.73
C ILE A 195 0.96 -15.15 12.21
N LEU A 196 1.09 -16.17 13.08
CA LEU A 196 0.91 -16.01 14.53
C LEU A 196 1.95 -15.06 15.17
N GLU A 197 3.20 -15.11 14.71
CA GLU A 197 4.24 -14.16 15.14
C GLU A 197 3.86 -12.72 14.80
N PHE A 198 3.39 -12.48 13.57
CA PHE A 198 2.96 -11.15 13.13
C PHE A 198 1.68 -10.68 13.84
N ASP A 199 0.75 -11.58 14.16
CA ASP A 199 -0.39 -11.26 15.02
C ASP A 199 0.08 -10.76 16.40
N ARG A 200 1.07 -11.41 17.01
CA ARG A 200 1.64 -10.99 18.29
C ARG A 200 2.33 -9.63 18.20
N LEU A 201 3.06 -9.35 17.11
CA LEU A 201 3.71 -8.05 16.87
C LEU A 201 2.67 -6.92 16.71
N ILE A 202 1.60 -7.16 15.96
CA ILE A 202 0.48 -6.21 15.81
C ILE A 202 -0.17 -5.94 17.18
N MET A 203 -0.40 -6.98 17.99
CA MET A 203 -0.95 -6.83 19.34
C MET A 203 0.00 -6.09 20.28
N ALA A 204 1.32 -6.29 20.16
CA ALA A 204 2.31 -5.55 20.95
C ALA A 204 2.28 -4.06 20.60
N TRP A 205 2.24 -3.74 19.29
CA TRP A 205 2.12 -2.37 18.82
C TRP A 205 0.80 -1.72 19.28
N HIS A 206 -0.32 -2.45 19.21
CA HIS A 206 -1.61 -2.00 19.70
C HIS A 206 -1.55 -1.58 21.17
N ARG A 207 -0.95 -2.43 22.04
CA ARG A 207 -0.82 -2.15 23.47
C ARG A 207 0.02 -0.92 23.78
N SER A 208 0.98 -0.58 22.94
CA SER A 208 1.85 0.61 23.10
C SER A 208 1.24 1.91 22.56
N ASN A 209 0.10 1.86 21.85
CA ASN A 209 -0.48 3.02 21.17
C ASN A 209 -1.87 3.38 21.71
N GLU A 210 -1.97 4.51 22.41
CA GLU A 210 -3.23 4.95 23.03
C GLU A 210 -4.34 5.22 22.03
N THR A 211 -4.03 5.80 20.86
CA THR A 211 -5.03 6.02 19.80
C THR A 211 -5.62 4.70 19.29
N SER A 212 -4.77 3.68 19.16
CA SER A 212 -5.23 2.34 18.77
C SER A 212 -6.14 1.70 19.81
N LYS A 213 -5.83 1.87 21.11
CA LYS A 213 -6.69 1.37 22.20
C LYS A 213 -8.05 2.05 22.19
N ARG A 214 -8.09 3.38 22.03
CA ARG A 214 -9.34 4.14 21.93
C ARG A 214 -10.19 3.72 20.73
N LEU A 215 -9.58 3.40 19.60
CA LEU A 215 -10.29 2.90 18.42
C LEU A 215 -10.87 1.50 18.64
N ASP A 216 -10.19 0.65 19.41
CA ASP A 216 -10.64 -0.71 19.75
C ASP A 216 -11.91 -0.73 20.63
N GLU A 217 -12.20 0.36 21.35
CA GLU A 217 -13.44 0.53 22.11
C GLU A 217 -14.69 0.66 21.20
N ILE A 218 -14.49 0.94 19.89
CA ILE A 218 -15.60 1.09 18.94
C ILE A 218 -16.06 -0.30 18.48
N PRO A 219 -17.36 -0.63 18.64
CA PRO A 219 -17.88 -1.92 18.19
C PRO A 219 -17.54 -2.23 16.73
N GLY A 220 -16.92 -3.38 16.49
CA GLY A 220 -16.48 -3.82 15.17
C GLY A 220 -15.06 -3.36 14.76
N VAL A 221 -14.41 -2.54 15.57
CA VAL A 221 -13.01 -2.14 15.36
C VAL A 221 -12.12 -2.92 16.31
N GLY A 222 -11.60 -4.05 15.88
CA GLY A 222 -10.64 -4.82 16.69
C GLY A 222 -9.20 -4.30 16.54
N PRO A 223 -8.24 -4.83 17.35
CA PRO A 223 -6.85 -4.37 17.40
C PRO A 223 -6.15 -4.29 16.03
N ALA A 224 -6.39 -5.27 15.16
CA ALA A 224 -5.78 -5.29 13.83
C ALA A 224 -6.30 -4.14 12.95
N LEU A 225 -7.59 -3.81 13.02
CA LEU A 225 -8.16 -2.68 12.28
C LEU A 225 -7.72 -1.36 12.90
N ALA A 226 -7.76 -1.26 14.23
CA ALA A 226 -7.34 -0.06 14.96
C ALA A 226 -5.89 0.33 14.64
N THR A 227 -4.94 -0.61 14.74
CA THR A 227 -3.53 -0.37 14.44
C THR A 227 -3.32 0.03 13.00
N ALA A 228 -4.02 -0.62 12.09
CA ALA A 228 -3.90 -0.32 10.68
C ALA A 228 -4.49 1.07 10.34
N LEU A 229 -5.59 1.50 10.96
CA LEU A 229 -6.16 2.85 10.83
C LEU A 229 -5.17 3.91 11.31
N VAL A 230 -4.61 3.76 12.51
CA VAL A 230 -3.62 4.70 13.06
C VAL A 230 -2.39 4.81 12.16
N ALA A 231 -1.91 3.69 11.61
CA ALA A 231 -0.77 3.69 10.71
C ALA A 231 -1.07 4.29 9.33
N SER A 232 -2.33 4.23 8.89
CA SER A 232 -2.75 4.74 7.58
C SER A 232 -3.11 6.22 7.60
N VAL A 233 -3.74 6.68 8.68
CA VAL A 233 -4.20 8.06 8.86
C VAL A 233 -3.08 8.87 9.52
N GLY A 234 -2.51 9.81 8.79
CA GLY A 234 -1.47 10.71 9.33
C GLY A 234 -2.06 11.73 10.29
N ASP A 235 -3.06 12.49 9.84
CA ASP A 235 -3.80 13.45 10.65
C ASP A 235 -5.31 13.23 10.48
N PRO A 236 -6.04 12.83 11.52
CA PRO A 236 -7.50 12.66 11.45
C PRO A 236 -8.25 13.97 11.18
N ARG A 237 -7.66 15.13 11.45
CA ARG A 237 -8.25 16.45 11.15
C ARG A 237 -8.32 16.77 9.66
N ALA A 238 -7.63 15.99 8.81
CA ALA A 238 -7.74 16.07 7.36
C ALA A 238 -9.14 15.69 6.84
N PHE A 239 -9.94 14.99 7.67
CA PHE A 239 -11.32 14.62 7.35
C PHE A 239 -12.30 15.60 7.94
N ARG A 240 -13.14 16.21 7.09
CA ARG A 240 -14.18 17.17 7.51
C ARG A 240 -15.32 16.50 8.28
N SER A 241 -15.54 15.20 8.05
CA SER A 241 -16.61 14.42 8.65
C SER A 241 -16.34 12.92 8.60
N GLY A 242 -17.09 12.13 9.37
CA GLY A 242 -17.05 10.66 9.26
C GLY A 242 -17.44 10.15 7.87
N ARG A 243 -18.24 10.90 7.10
CA ARG A 243 -18.58 10.56 5.71
C ARG A 243 -17.38 10.71 4.78
N ASP A 244 -16.55 11.75 4.95
CA ASP A 244 -15.31 11.92 4.22
C ASP A 244 -14.32 10.78 4.54
N PHE A 245 -14.22 10.39 5.80
CA PHE A 245 -13.42 9.26 6.23
C PHE A 245 -13.94 7.94 5.61
N SER A 246 -15.25 7.69 5.65
CA SER A 246 -15.86 6.51 5.01
C SER A 246 -15.60 6.47 3.52
N ALA A 247 -15.65 7.62 2.83
CA ALA A 247 -15.31 7.72 1.42
C ALA A 247 -13.82 7.39 1.17
N TRP A 248 -12.94 7.89 2.03
CA TRP A 248 -11.51 7.66 1.93
C TRP A 248 -11.12 6.18 2.10
N ILE A 249 -11.75 5.47 3.05
CA ILE A 249 -11.56 4.02 3.23
C ILE A 249 -12.36 3.16 2.26
N GLY A 250 -13.17 3.77 1.37
CA GLY A 250 -13.93 3.06 0.35
C GLY A 250 -15.22 2.41 0.84
N LEU A 251 -15.75 2.80 2.00
CA LEU A 251 -17.03 2.32 2.55
C LEU A 251 -18.25 3.03 1.97
N VAL A 252 -18.13 3.70 0.83
CA VAL A 252 -19.25 4.32 0.14
C VAL A 252 -19.74 3.45 -1.01
N PRO A 253 -21.05 3.36 -1.24
CA PRO A 253 -21.58 2.65 -2.40
C PRO A 253 -21.03 3.27 -3.69
N ARG A 254 -20.60 2.43 -4.64
CA ARG A 254 -20.27 2.92 -5.98
C ARG A 254 -21.52 3.48 -6.63
N GLN A 255 -21.48 4.74 -6.97
CA GLN A 255 -22.55 5.38 -7.71
C GLN A 255 -22.26 5.28 -9.21
N ASN A 256 -23.08 4.53 -9.93
CA ASN A 256 -23.16 4.52 -11.39
C ASN A 256 -24.42 5.25 -11.78
N SER A 257 -24.29 6.51 -12.18
CA SER A 257 -25.40 7.30 -12.68
C SER A 257 -25.08 7.84 -14.06
N SER A 258 -25.90 7.45 -15.04
CA SER A 258 -25.96 8.06 -16.36
C SER A 258 -27.38 8.58 -16.58
N GLY A 259 -27.55 9.89 -16.75
CA GLY A 259 -28.86 10.51 -16.90
C GLY A 259 -29.75 10.37 -15.67
N ALA A 260 -31.05 10.10 -15.87
CA ALA A 260 -32.04 10.01 -14.78
C ALA A 260 -31.99 8.72 -13.94
N ARG A 261 -31.22 7.72 -14.34
CA ARG A 261 -31.09 6.44 -13.58
C ARG A 261 -29.94 6.52 -12.58
N LYS A 262 -30.29 6.45 -11.30
CA LYS A 262 -29.34 6.25 -10.17
C LYS A 262 -29.35 4.76 -9.82
N SER A 263 -28.24 4.07 -9.98
CA SER A 263 -28.04 2.72 -9.42
C SER A 263 -26.92 2.79 -8.39
N SER A 264 -27.17 2.32 -7.17
CA SER A 264 -26.17 2.17 -6.13
C SER A 264 -25.96 0.67 -5.89
N ALA A 265 -24.74 0.19 -6.10
CA ALA A 265 -24.32 -1.15 -5.71
C ALA A 265 -23.56 -1.07 -4.40
N ALA A 266 -24.04 -1.75 -3.35
CA ALA A 266 -23.31 -1.89 -2.10
C ALA A 266 -22.17 -2.91 -2.29
N SER A 267 -20.92 -2.50 -2.06
CA SER A 267 -19.76 -3.38 -2.07
C SER A 267 -19.08 -3.36 -0.70
N ALA A 268 -19.61 -4.16 0.23
CA ALA A 268 -18.97 -4.36 1.53
C ALA A 268 -17.61 -5.09 1.44
N ASN A 269 -17.38 -5.88 0.38
CA ASN A 269 -16.14 -6.63 0.20
C ASN A 269 -14.99 -5.81 -0.38
N GLU A 270 -15.26 -4.68 -1.04
CA GLU A 270 -14.20 -3.79 -1.57
C GLU A 270 -13.59 -2.88 -0.50
N ALA A 271 -14.29 -2.58 0.57
CA ALA A 271 -13.75 -1.77 1.67
C ALA A 271 -12.53 -2.45 2.34
N ILE A 272 -12.58 -3.77 2.51
CA ILE A 272 -11.42 -4.57 2.96
C ILE A 272 -10.35 -4.65 1.86
N GLY A 273 -10.75 -4.68 0.60
CA GLY A 273 -9.86 -4.68 -0.57
C GLY A 273 -9.12 -3.36 -0.78
N ILE A 274 -9.72 -2.22 -0.47
CA ILE A 274 -9.06 -0.89 -0.56
C ILE A 274 -8.06 -0.72 0.58
N TYR A 275 -8.31 -1.30 1.73
CA TYR A 275 -7.33 -1.41 2.80
C TYR A 275 -6.06 -2.14 2.32
N VAL A 276 -6.23 -3.16 1.49
CA VAL A 276 -5.18 -3.89 0.78
C VAL A 276 -4.65 -3.10 -0.42
N ALA A 277 -5.45 -2.28 -1.10
CA ALA A 277 -5.04 -1.53 -2.29
C ALA A 277 -4.23 -0.27 -1.96
N CYS A 278 -4.47 0.42 -0.84
CA CYS A 278 -3.52 1.41 -0.30
C CYS A 278 -2.20 0.77 0.15
N SER A 279 -2.19 -0.56 0.34
CA SER A 279 -1.01 -1.37 0.61
C SER A 279 -0.46 -2.10 -0.62
N ARG A 280 -1.12 -2.05 -1.78
CA ARG A 280 -0.52 -2.60 -3.01
C ARG A 280 0.63 -1.71 -3.44
N PRO A 281 1.86 -2.23 -3.54
CA PRO A 281 2.80 -1.67 -4.48
C PRO A 281 2.13 -1.76 -5.87
N GLY A 282 2.25 -0.70 -6.67
CA GLY A 282 1.90 -0.75 -8.07
C GLY A 282 2.52 -1.98 -8.74
N PRO A 283 2.01 -2.42 -9.90
CA PRO A 283 2.54 -3.60 -10.57
C PRO A 283 4.04 -3.43 -10.75
N TRP A 284 4.79 -4.28 -10.08
CA TRP A 284 6.19 -4.44 -10.32
C TRP A 284 6.34 -5.10 -11.71
N GLN A 285 6.68 -4.33 -12.70
CA GLN A 285 7.40 -4.78 -13.89
C GLN A 285 8.82 -4.25 -13.84
#